data_2c90ad5791f4598576776d617dbd8851
#
_entry.id   2c90ad5791f4598576776d617dbd8851
#
_cell.length_a   1.000
_cell.length_b   1.000
_cell.length_c   1.000
_cell.angle_alpha   90.00
_cell.angle_beta   90.00
_cell.angle_gamma   90.00
#
_symmetry.space_group_name_H-M   'P 1'
#
loop_
_entity.id
_entity.type
_entity.pdbx_description
1 polymer ?
#
loop_
_entity_poly.entity_id
_entity_poly.type
_entity_poly.pdbx_seq_one_letter_code
_entity_poly.pdbx_strand_id
1 'polypeptide(L)'
;YKNIQEDYKEYIELWIHEVKIPIAASKLMIQNNKNQITKSIDEELDKVENYTEQALFYARSNTVEKDYIINKTNLKEIVNGAILKNKTTLLNEKVSIELTNLKSEEVYTDSKWAVFIINQIIQNAIKYSKKEDKKIEISSKEKNEKVILYIKDNGIGIKKGEITRVFEKGFTGENGRIIGKKSTGIGLYLCK
;
A
#
# COMPACT_ATOMS: atom_id res chain seq x y z
N TYR A 1 -20.77 -21.11 10.65
CA TYR A 1 -19.88 -20.48 9.65
C TYR A 1 -19.37 -19.11 10.11
N LYS A 2 -20.21 -18.26 10.76
CA LYS A 2 -19.84 -16.92 11.24
C LYS A 2 -18.70 -16.99 12.27
N ASN A 3 -18.79 -17.89 13.25
CA ASN A 3 -17.77 -18.05 14.29
C ASN A 3 -16.40 -18.47 13.73
N ILE A 4 -16.34 -19.36 12.72
CA ILE A 4 -15.08 -19.81 12.13
C ILE A 4 -14.34 -18.66 11.42
N GLN A 5 -15.06 -17.74 10.79
CA GLN A 5 -14.46 -16.59 10.13
C GLN A 5 -13.93 -15.56 11.14
N GLU A 6 -14.65 -15.34 12.24
CA GLU A 6 -14.22 -14.47 13.33
C GLU A 6 -12.99 -15.05 14.05
N ASP A 7 -13.01 -16.33 14.40
CA ASP A 7 -11.87 -17.05 15.01
C ASP A 7 -10.63 -16.98 14.10
N TYR A 8 -10.82 -17.14 12.78
CA TYR A 8 -9.71 -17.02 11.81
C TYR A 8 -9.16 -15.60 11.74
N LYS A 9 -10.02 -14.57 11.77
CA LYS A 9 -9.60 -13.17 11.78
C LYS A 9 -8.77 -12.88 13.04
N GLU A 10 -9.27 -13.25 14.23
CA GLU A 10 -8.57 -13.05 15.50
C GLU A 10 -7.22 -13.75 15.51
N TYR A 11 -7.18 -15.00 15.03
CA TYR A 11 -5.93 -15.75 14.90
C TYR A 11 -4.91 -15.03 14.00
N ILE A 12 -5.33 -14.53 12.83
CA ILE A 12 -4.46 -13.80 11.91
C ILE A 12 -3.99 -12.48 12.52
N GLU A 13 -4.85 -11.75 13.23
CA GLU A 13 -4.48 -10.51 13.92
C GLU A 13 -3.41 -10.74 14.99
N LEU A 14 -3.57 -11.76 15.83
CA LEU A 14 -2.60 -12.18 16.82
C LEU A 14 -1.28 -12.60 16.17
N TRP A 15 -1.35 -13.46 15.16
CA TRP A 15 -0.16 -13.93 14.45
C TRP A 15 0.64 -12.79 13.81
N ILE A 16 -0.05 -11.83 13.19
CA ILE A 16 0.60 -10.66 12.60
C ILE A 16 1.26 -9.78 13.66
N HIS A 17 0.60 -9.63 14.83
CA HIS A 17 1.20 -8.90 15.94
C HIS A 17 2.52 -9.54 16.38
N GLU A 18 2.53 -10.86 16.56
CA GLU A 18 3.72 -11.62 16.93
C GLU A 18 4.84 -11.56 15.89
N VAL A 19 4.51 -11.53 14.59
CA VAL A 19 5.49 -11.39 13.49
C VAL A 19 6.09 -9.99 13.43
N LYS A 20 5.32 -8.94 13.76
CA LYS A 20 5.82 -7.56 13.78
C LYS A 20 6.89 -7.30 14.82
N ILE A 21 6.85 -8.01 15.95
CA ILE A 21 7.83 -7.85 17.04
C ILE A 21 9.26 -8.20 16.57
N PRO A 22 9.56 -9.40 16.03
CA PRO A 22 10.89 -9.73 15.54
C PRO A 22 11.33 -8.89 14.34
N ILE A 23 10.39 -8.46 13.49
CA ILE A 23 10.71 -7.52 12.39
C ILE A 23 11.22 -6.20 12.95
N ALA A 24 10.51 -5.60 13.91
CA ALA A 24 10.91 -4.36 14.55
C ALA A 24 12.27 -4.47 15.28
N ALA A 25 12.48 -5.59 16.00
CA ALA A 25 13.76 -5.87 16.65
C ALA A 25 14.91 -5.99 15.63
N SER A 26 14.69 -6.70 14.52
CA SER A 26 15.68 -6.83 13.44
C SER A 26 16.02 -5.49 12.80
N LYS A 27 15.01 -4.64 12.54
CA LYS A 27 15.21 -3.28 12.02
C LYS A 27 16.04 -2.40 12.97
N LEU A 28 15.80 -2.50 14.28
CA LEU A 28 16.61 -1.79 15.29
C LEU A 28 18.08 -2.24 15.28
N MET A 29 18.34 -3.54 15.18
CA MET A 29 19.71 -4.09 15.09
C MET A 29 20.41 -3.58 13.82
N ILE A 30 19.71 -3.50 12.69
CA ILE A 30 20.20 -2.98 11.42
C ILE A 30 20.54 -1.50 11.53
N GLN A 31 19.68 -0.69 12.17
CA GLN A 31 19.91 0.76 12.34
C GLN A 31 21.21 1.05 13.11
N ASN A 32 21.58 0.17 14.04
CA ASN A 32 22.80 0.30 14.82
C ASN A 32 24.07 -0.19 14.08
N ASN A 33 23.91 -0.93 12.96
CA ASN A 33 25.01 -1.54 12.20
C ASN A 33 24.83 -1.29 10.70
N LYS A 34 24.88 -0.02 10.28
CA LYS A 34 24.65 0.37 8.87
C LYS A 34 25.80 -0.02 7.94
N ASN A 35 25.56 -0.94 7.05
CA ASN A 35 26.42 -1.31 5.94
C ASN A 35 25.58 -1.77 4.73
N GLN A 36 26.22 -2.12 3.62
CA GLN A 36 25.49 -2.54 2.40
C GLN A 36 24.63 -3.78 2.60
N ILE A 37 25.11 -4.74 3.41
CA ILE A 37 24.39 -5.99 3.71
C ILE A 37 23.15 -5.69 4.55
N THR A 38 23.30 -4.88 5.60
CA THR A 38 22.18 -4.51 6.49
C THR A 38 21.12 -3.69 5.75
N LYS A 39 21.51 -2.84 4.78
CA LYS A 39 20.56 -2.14 3.92
C LYS A 39 19.70 -3.10 3.09
N SER A 40 20.34 -4.13 2.50
CA SER A 40 19.60 -5.14 1.72
C SER A 40 18.64 -5.95 2.61
N ILE A 41 19.05 -6.27 3.85
CA ILE A 41 18.19 -6.96 4.81
C ILE A 41 16.99 -6.08 5.21
N ASP A 42 17.19 -4.78 5.41
CA ASP A 42 16.12 -3.83 5.75
C ASP A 42 15.07 -3.77 4.62
N GLU A 43 15.52 -3.74 3.36
CA GLU A 43 14.63 -3.80 2.19
C GLU A 43 13.80 -5.10 2.12
N GLU A 44 14.36 -6.25 2.52
CA GLU A 44 13.61 -7.51 2.59
C GLU A 44 12.63 -7.52 3.78
N LEU A 45 13.01 -6.95 4.93
CA LEU A 45 12.10 -6.79 6.06
C LEU A 45 10.92 -5.87 5.75
N ASP A 46 11.14 -4.80 4.98
CA ASP A 46 10.05 -3.94 4.47
C ASP A 46 9.05 -4.75 3.62
N LYS A 47 9.53 -5.68 2.79
CA LYS A 47 8.64 -6.56 2.01
C LYS A 47 7.83 -7.50 2.91
N VAL A 48 8.46 -8.10 3.93
CA VAL A 48 7.75 -8.96 4.89
C VAL A 48 6.68 -8.16 5.63
N GLU A 49 7.00 -6.95 6.09
CA GLU A 49 6.05 -6.06 6.76
C GLU A 49 4.85 -5.72 5.84
N ASN A 50 5.10 -5.42 4.57
CA ASN A 50 4.04 -5.18 3.59
C ASN A 50 3.16 -6.42 3.36
N TYR A 51 3.73 -7.62 3.29
CA TYR A 51 2.94 -8.85 3.15
C TYR A 51 2.10 -9.16 4.38
N THR A 52 2.63 -8.92 5.58
CA THR A 52 1.85 -9.09 6.82
C THR A 52 0.70 -8.08 6.89
N GLU A 53 0.93 -6.83 6.47
CA GLU A 53 -0.13 -5.81 6.38
C GLU A 53 -1.22 -6.22 5.38
N GLN A 54 -0.84 -6.72 4.18
CA GLN A 54 -1.81 -7.23 3.21
C GLN A 54 -2.63 -8.40 3.77
N ALA A 55 -1.99 -9.34 4.49
CA ALA A 55 -2.69 -10.47 5.10
C ALA A 55 -3.71 -10.01 6.16
N LEU A 56 -3.36 -8.99 6.97
CA LEU A 56 -4.25 -8.40 7.95
C LEU A 56 -5.49 -7.78 7.28
N PHE A 57 -5.27 -6.91 6.29
CA PHE A 57 -6.38 -6.26 5.57
C PHE A 57 -7.23 -7.27 4.80
N TYR A 58 -6.63 -8.34 4.27
CA TYR A 58 -7.35 -9.43 3.64
C TYR A 58 -8.25 -10.17 4.65
N ALA A 59 -7.75 -10.51 5.84
CA ALA A 59 -8.54 -11.16 6.88
C ALA A 59 -9.73 -10.28 7.29
N ARG A 60 -9.49 -8.97 7.48
CA ARG A 60 -10.53 -7.99 7.82
C ARG A 60 -11.56 -7.76 6.71
N SER A 61 -11.16 -7.82 5.44
CA SER A 61 -12.07 -7.61 4.31
C SER A 61 -13.10 -8.73 4.13
N ASN A 62 -12.80 -9.93 4.62
CA ASN A 62 -13.67 -11.10 4.49
C ASN A 62 -14.70 -11.23 5.62
N THR A 63 -14.64 -10.42 6.68
CA THR A 63 -15.62 -10.46 7.76
C THR A 63 -16.90 -9.71 7.37
N VAL A 64 -18.05 -10.29 7.71
CA VAL A 64 -19.38 -9.76 7.34
C VAL A 64 -19.68 -8.42 8.04
N GLU A 65 -19.14 -8.23 9.23
CA GLU A 65 -19.17 -6.96 9.96
C GLU A 65 -17.82 -6.28 9.75
N LYS A 66 -17.81 -5.39 8.78
CA LYS A 66 -16.63 -4.56 8.53
C LYS A 66 -16.54 -3.52 9.63
N ASP A 67 -15.64 -3.71 10.59
CA ASP A 67 -15.34 -2.76 11.67
C ASP A 67 -14.67 -1.50 11.11
N TYR A 68 -15.34 -0.81 10.18
CA TYR A 68 -14.86 0.47 9.70
C TYR A 68 -15.07 1.55 10.74
N ILE A 69 -14.00 2.19 11.15
CA ILE A 69 -14.04 3.34 12.04
C ILE A 69 -14.05 4.59 11.17
N ILE A 70 -15.25 5.01 10.75
CA ILE A 70 -15.42 6.22 9.95
C ILE A 70 -15.30 7.45 10.84
N ASN A 71 -14.26 8.25 10.60
CA ASN A 71 -14.01 9.50 11.29
C ASN A 71 -13.80 10.63 10.29
N LYS A 72 -14.04 11.85 10.75
CA LYS A 72 -13.66 13.07 10.03
C LYS A 72 -12.14 13.20 10.06
N THR A 73 -11.51 13.19 8.92
CA THR A 73 -10.04 13.13 8.77
C THR A 73 -9.59 14.04 7.64
N ASN A 74 -8.41 14.61 7.78
CA ASN A 74 -7.80 15.44 6.75
C ASN A 74 -7.18 14.58 5.65
N LEU A 75 -7.61 14.76 4.38
CA LEU A 75 -7.13 14.00 3.24
C LEU A 75 -5.60 14.13 3.04
N LYS A 76 -5.06 15.34 3.26
CA LYS A 76 -3.62 15.58 3.11
C LYS A 76 -2.79 14.81 4.14
N GLU A 77 -3.30 14.64 5.37
CA GLU A 77 -2.64 13.82 6.40
C GLU A 77 -2.62 12.35 6.00
N ILE A 78 -3.74 11.83 5.45
CA ILE A 78 -3.81 10.46 4.93
C ILE A 78 -2.78 10.24 3.82
N VAL A 79 -2.72 11.14 2.85
CA VAL A 79 -1.77 11.07 1.73
C VAL A 79 -0.32 11.14 2.23
N ASN A 80 -0.03 12.08 3.13
CA ASN A 80 1.31 12.21 3.73
C ASN A 80 1.71 10.95 4.51
N GLY A 81 0.79 10.34 5.24
CA GLY A 81 1.02 9.07 5.95
C GLY A 81 1.45 7.95 5.00
N ALA A 82 0.78 7.82 3.83
CA ALA A 82 1.15 6.84 2.83
C ALA A 82 2.50 7.15 2.15
N ILE A 83 2.80 8.42 1.88
CA ILE A 83 4.09 8.84 1.32
C ILE A 83 5.22 8.53 2.30
N LEU A 84 5.06 8.84 3.58
CA LEU A 84 6.06 8.59 4.62
C LEU A 84 6.40 7.10 4.76
N LYS A 85 5.42 6.21 4.66
CA LYS A 85 5.65 4.75 4.64
C LYS A 85 6.58 4.31 3.50
N ASN A 86 6.58 5.03 2.39
CA ASN A 86 7.38 4.70 1.21
C ASN A 86 8.65 5.57 1.06
N LYS A 87 8.96 6.43 2.03
CA LYS A 87 10.01 7.44 1.91
C LYS A 87 11.36 6.85 1.49
N THR A 88 11.81 5.79 2.16
CA THR A 88 13.10 5.13 1.87
C THR A 88 13.12 4.56 0.45
N THR A 89 12.06 3.86 0.04
CA THR A 89 11.96 3.28 -1.30
C THR A 89 11.90 4.35 -2.37
N LEU A 90 11.12 5.42 -2.16
CA LEU A 90 11.04 6.57 -3.09
C LEU A 90 12.41 7.21 -3.31
N LEU A 91 13.19 7.42 -2.25
CA LEU A 91 14.53 7.98 -2.33
C LEU A 91 15.51 7.04 -3.04
N ASN A 92 15.52 5.76 -2.67
CA ASN A 92 16.42 4.76 -3.28
C ASN A 92 16.13 4.56 -4.78
N GLU A 93 14.85 4.53 -5.14
CA GLU A 93 14.40 4.34 -6.53
C GLU A 93 14.36 5.66 -7.33
N LYS A 94 14.70 6.79 -6.70
CA LYS A 94 14.68 8.13 -7.30
C LYS A 94 13.32 8.49 -7.93
N VAL A 95 12.22 8.18 -7.22
CA VAL A 95 10.87 8.54 -7.66
C VAL A 95 10.49 9.89 -7.07
N SER A 96 10.13 10.85 -7.90
CA SER A 96 9.60 12.15 -7.47
C SER A 96 8.10 12.06 -7.20
N ILE A 97 7.66 12.71 -6.11
CA ILE A 97 6.23 12.90 -5.83
C ILE A 97 5.91 14.38 -5.93
N GLU A 98 4.89 14.71 -6.72
CA GLU A 98 4.35 16.06 -6.81
C GLU A 98 2.93 16.10 -6.26
N LEU A 99 2.70 16.98 -5.31
CA LEU A 99 1.37 17.27 -4.76
C LEU A 99 0.81 18.50 -5.46
N THR A 100 -0.09 18.28 -6.43
CA THR A 100 -0.70 19.35 -7.23
C THR A 100 -2.17 19.48 -6.84
N ASN A 101 -2.59 20.71 -6.45
CA ASN A 101 -3.98 20.98 -6.05
C ASN A 101 -4.54 20.01 -4.98
N LEU A 102 -3.66 19.45 -4.15
CA LEU A 102 -4.08 18.66 -3.00
C LEU A 102 -4.47 19.63 -1.87
N LYS A 103 -5.77 19.82 -1.71
CA LYS A 103 -6.30 20.66 -0.64
C LYS A 103 -6.36 19.89 0.68
N SER A 104 -6.33 20.62 1.79
CA SER A 104 -6.59 20.06 3.13
C SER A 104 -8.09 19.86 3.35
N GLU A 105 -8.70 19.00 2.55
CA GLU A 105 -10.13 18.71 2.63
C GLU A 105 -10.40 17.72 3.76
N GLU A 106 -11.47 17.97 4.50
CA GLU A 106 -11.97 17.05 5.50
C GLU A 106 -12.86 16.01 4.82
N VAL A 107 -12.54 14.74 5.02
CA VAL A 107 -13.28 13.61 4.48
C VAL A 107 -13.73 12.65 5.58
N TYR A 108 -14.87 12.01 5.40
CA TYR A 108 -15.33 10.96 6.30
C TYR A 108 -14.88 9.61 5.77
N THR A 109 -13.91 8.99 6.44
CA THR A 109 -13.33 7.70 6.03
C THR A 109 -12.69 7.00 7.21
N ASP A 110 -12.40 5.71 7.05
CA ASP A 110 -11.44 5.01 7.91
C ASP A 110 -10.03 5.35 7.43
N SER A 111 -9.30 6.11 8.25
CA SER A 111 -7.96 6.58 7.91
C SER A 111 -6.95 5.44 7.71
N LYS A 112 -7.10 4.32 8.44
CA LYS A 112 -6.20 3.16 8.32
C LYS A 112 -6.38 2.47 6.97
N TRP A 113 -7.62 2.24 6.55
CA TRP A 113 -7.95 1.71 5.24
C TRP A 113 -7.53 2.66 4.12
N ALA A 114 -7.80 3.96 4.25
CA ALA A 114 -7.43 4.95 3.24
C ALA A 114 -5.91 5.03 3.06
N VAL A 115 -5.13 5.09 4.15
CA VAL A 115 -3.65 5.04 4.09
C VAL A 115 -3.17 3.75 3.44
N PHE A 116 -3.76 2.59 3.79
CA PHE A 116 -3.42 1.30 3.19
C PHE A 116 -3.65 1.30 1.68
N ILE A 117 -4.82 1.75 1.21
CA ILE A 117 -5.17 1.81 -0.21
C ILE A 117 -4.18 2.69 -0.97
N ILE A 118 -3.92 3.91 -0.49
CA ILE A 118 -2.98 4.84 -1.12
C ILE A 118 -1.57 4.24 -1.14
N ASN A 119 -1.15 3.60 -0.04
CA ASN A 119 0.12 2.89 0.05
C ASN A 119 0.26 1.80 -1.03
N GLN A 120 -0.76 0.96 -1.24
CA GLN A 120 -0.75 -0.07 -2.29
C GLN A 120 -0.62 0.53 -3.69
N ILE A 121 -1.28 1.67 -3.96
CA ILE A 121 -1.19 2.36 -5.25
C ILE A 121 0.20 2.96 -5.45
N ILE A 122 0.79 3.63 -4.43
CA ILE A 122 2.14 4.18 -4.49
C ILE A 122 3.18 3.06 -4.71
N GLN A 123 3.08 1.94 -4.00
CA GLN A 123 3.98 0.80 -4.18
C GLN A 123 3.89 0.23 -5.60
N ASN A 124 2.70 0.14 -6.18
CA ASN A 124 2.54 -0.26 -7.57
C ASN A 124 3.16 0.76 -8.52
N ALA A 125 2.96 2.06 -8.32
CA ALA A 125 3.57 3.11 -9.12
C ALA A 125 5.10 3.05 -9.09
N ILE A 126 5.71 2.80 -7.93
CA ILE A 126 7.16 2.61 -7.79
C ILE A 126 7.60 1.33 -8.51
N LYS A 127 6.91 0.22 -8.29
CA LYS A 127 7.25 -1.10 -8.84
C LYS A 127 7.23 -1.13 -10.36
N TYR A 128 6.25 -0.46 -10.96
CA TYR A 128 6.03 -0.42 -12.41
C TYR A 128 6.51 0.88 -13.05
N SER A 129 7.36 1.65 -12.36
CA SER A 129 7.96 2.86 -12.90
C SER A 129 8.92 2.53 -14.06
N LYS A 130 9.13 3.50 -14.94
CA LYS A 130 10.17 3.45 -16.00
C LYS A 130 11.57 3.53 -15.38
N LYS A 131 12.61 3.38 -16.21
CA LYS A 131 14.00 3.47 -15.73
C LYS A 131 14.40 4.91 -15.37
N GLU A 132 13.85 5.90 -16.07
CA GLU A 132 14.21 7.32 -15.95
C GLU A 132 12.94 8.16 -15.70
N ASP A 133 13.13 9.36 -15.15
CA ASP A 133 12.07 10.35 -14.88
C ASP A 133 10.85 9.78 -14.15
N LYS A 134 11.10 8.98 -13.12
CA LYS A 134 10.05 8.36 -12.32
C LYS A 134 9.27 9.41 -11.53
N LYS A 135 7.98 9.53 -11.83
CA LYS A 135 7.12 10.57 -11.26
C LYS A 135 5.77 10.02 -10.84
N ILE A 136 5.32 10.44 -9.66
CA ILE A 136 3.96 10.23 -9.16
C ILE A 136 3.35 11.60 -8.87
N GLU A 137 2.21 11.91 -9.46
CA GLU A 137 1.45 13.13 -9.22
C GLU A 137 0.19 12.79 -8.41
N ILE A 138 -0.04 13.50 -7.31
CA ILE A 138 -1.19 13.30 -6.44
C ILE A 138 -1.96 14.62 -6.36
N SER A 139 -3.26 14.56 -6.67
CA SER A 139 -4.16 15.73 -6.64
C SER A 139 -5.54 15.35 -6.13
N SER A 140 -6.31 16.34 -5.68
CA SER A 140 -7.71 16.13 -5.29
C SER A 140 -8.63 17.10 -6.02
N LYS A 141 -9.88 16.68 -6.20
CA LYS A 141 -10.95 17.50 -6.75
C LYS A 141 -12.26 17.21 -6.03
N GLU A 142 -12.91 18.26 -5.56
CA GLU A 142 -14.28 18.17 -5.06
C GLU A 142 -15.26 18.13 -6.23
N LYS A 143 -16.21 17.19 -6.18
CA LYS A 143 -17.30 17.06 -7.16
C LYS A 143 -18.53 16.44 -6.50
N ASN A 144 -19.67 17.12 -6.54
CA ASN A 144 -20.95 16.60 -6.01
C ASN A 144 -20.82 16.09 -4.56
N GLU A 145 -20.32 16.92 -3.64
CA GLU A 145 -20.12 16.60 -2.23
C GLU A 145 -19.17 15.41 -1.97
N LYS A 146 -18.42 15.00 -2.99
CA LYS A 146 -17.40 13.94 -2.89
C LYS A 146 -16.04 14.51 -3.21
N VAL A 147 -15.03 14.04 -2.49
CA VAL A 147 -13.63 14.32 -2.80
C VAL A 147 -13.08 13.16 -3.62
N ILE A 148 -12.56 13.45 -4.79
CA ILE A 148 -11.91 12.47 -5.66
C ILE A 148 -10.41 12.69 -5.57
N LEU A 149 -9.68 11.67 -5.10
CA LEU A 149 -8.23 11.65 -5.09
C LEU A 149 -7.71 11.02 -6.38
N TYR A 150 -6.82 11.72 -7.05
CA TYR A 150 -6.13 11.25 -8.25
C TYR A 150 -4.68 10.94 -7.91
N ILE A 151 -4.23 9.73 -8.25
CA ILE A 151 -2.83 9.31 -8.16
C ILE A 151 -2.42 8.86 -9.55
N LYS A 152 -1.52 9.60 -10.18
CA LYS A 152 -1.07 9.37 -11.54
C LYS A 152 0.42 9.08 -11.54
N ASP A 153 0.81 7.96 -12.12
CA ASP A 153 2.19 7.61 -12.41
C ASP A 153 2.50 7.75 -13.90
N ASN A 154 3.79 7.90 -14.22
CA ASN A 154 4.27 7.89 -15.59
C ASN A 154 4.97 6.57 -15.94
N GLY A 155 4.61 5.48 -15.29
CA GLY A 155 5.20 4.16 -15.45
C GLY A 155 4.91 3.49 -16.80
N ILE A 156 5.11 2.17 -16.83
CA ILE A 156 4.92 1.35 -18.04
C ILE A 156 3.43 1.16 -18.41
N GLY A 157 2.53 1.54 -17.51
CA GLY A 157 1.08 1.42 -17.70
C GLY A 157 0.56 -0.01 -17.63
N ILE A 158 -0.75 -0.15 -17.87
CA ILE A 158 -1.49 -1.41 -17.86
C ILE A 158 -2.04 -1.66 -19.27
N LYS A 159 -1.92 -2.87 -19.79
CA LYS A 159 -2.49 -3.24 -21.08
C LYS A 159 -4.01 -3.06 -21.07
N LYS A 160 -4.59 -2.51 -22.14
CA LYS A 160 -6.05 -2.24 -22.23
C LYS A 160 -6.91 -3.45 -21.87
N GLY A 161 -6.53 -4.65 -22.31
CA GLY A 161 -7.26 -5.88 -22.01
C GLY A 161 -7.14 -6.38 -20.56
N GLU A 162 -6.25 -5.79 -19.76
CA GLU A 162 -6.02 -6.17 -18.36
C GLU A 162 -6.69 -5.20 -17.37
N ILE A 163 -7.07 -3.98 -17.81
CA ILE A 163 -7.59 -2.90 -16.93
C ILE A 163 -8.80 -3.36 -16.11
N THR A 164 -9.72 -4.10 -16.70
CA THR A 164 -10.91 -4.60 -16.00
C THR A 164 -10.60 -5.69 -14.98
N ARG A 165 -9.43 -6.32 -15.10
CA ARG A 165 -9.01 -7.49 -14.30
C ARG A 165 -8.04 -7.15 -13.18
N VAL A 166 -7.44 -5.95 -13.16
CA VAL A 166 -6.41 -5.59 -12.17
C VAL A 166 -6.90 -5.64 -10.72
N PHE A 167 -8.22 -5.58 -10.51
CA PHE A 167 -8.85 -5.72 -9.20
C PHE A 167 -9.36 -7.15 -8.91
N GLU A 168 -9.10 -8.12 -9.77
CA GLU A 168 -9.41 -9.53 -9.51
C GLU A 168 -8.41 -10.12 -8.51
N LYS A 169 -8.89 -10.97 -7.61
CA LYS A 169 -8.05 -11.66 -6.62
C LYS A 169 -6.98 -12.53 -7.29
N GLY A 170 -5.72 -12.29 -6.92
CA GLY A 170 -4.58 -13.07 -7.44
C GLY A 170 -4.19 -12.71 -8.87
N PHE A 171 -4.83 -11.71 -9.50
CA PHE A 171 -4.47 -11.31 -10.84
C PHE A 171 -3.10 -10.59 -10.85
N THR A 172 -2.22 -11.08 -11.70
CA THR A 172 -0.93 -10.45 -12.00
C THR A 172 -0.83 -10.29 -13.51
N GLY A 173 -0.82 -9.04 -13.98
CA GLY A 173 -0.69 -8.74 -15.40
C GLY A 173 0.64 -9.24 -15.99
N GLU A 174 0.76 -9.20 -17.30
CA GLU A 174 1.95 -9.63 -18.03
C GLU A 174 3.20 -8.86 -17.57
N ASN A 175 3.07 -7.54 -17.34
CA ASN A 175 4.15 -6.72 -16.80
C ASN A 175 4.65 -7.21 -15.43
N GLY A 176 3.76 -7.73 -14.58
CA GLY A 176 4.14 -8.31 -13.28
C GLY A 176 4.94 -9.60 -13.39
N ARG A 177 4.75 -10.37 -14.46
CA ARG A 177 5.49 -11.60 -14.75
C ARG A 177 6.86 -11.34 -15.36
N ILE A 178 6.96 -10.33 -16.25
CA ILE A 178 8.19 -9.99 -16.99
C ILE A 178 9.23 -9.32 -16.07
N ILE A 179 8.79 -8.45 -15.13
CA ILE A 179 9.71 -7.69 -14.26
C ILE A 179 10.41 -8.59 -13.21
N GLY A 180 10.03 -9.87 -13.10
CA GLY A 180 10.66 -10.81 -12.16
C GLY A 180 10.41 -10.49 -10.66
N LYS A 181 9.75 -9.39 -10.35
CA LYS A 181 9.36 -9.03 -9.00
C LYS A 181 8.03 -9.75 -8.68
N LYS A 182 8.09 -10.84 -7.93
CA LYS A 182 6.90 -11.59 -7.47
C LYS A 182 5.84 -10.62 -6.94
N SER A 183 4.60 -10.77 -7.39
CA SER A 183 3.43 -10.07 -6.85
C SER A 183 2.36 -11.07 -6.44
N THR A 184 1.70 -10.79 -5.33
CA THR A 184 0.64 -11.64 -4.78
C THR A 184 -0.68 -11.51 -5.56
N GLY A 185 -0.86 -10.42 -6.30
CA GLY A 185 -2.15 -10.05 -6.92
C GLY A 185 -3.24 -9.70 -5.91
N ILE A 186 -2.87 -9.46 -4.64
CA ILE A 186 -3.81 -9.14 -3.56
C ILE A 186 -3.91 -7.62 -3.33
N GLY A 187 -2.85 -6.86 -3.57
CA GLY A 187 -2.82 -5.43 -3.25
C GLY A 187 -3.95 -4.62 -3.89
N LEU A 188 -4.07 -4.64 -5.22
CA LEU A 188 -5.17 -3.92 -5.91
C LEU A 188 -6.54 -4.57 -5.67
N TYR A 189 -6.61 -5.88 -5.46
CA TYR A 189 -7.86 -6.53 -5.04
C TYR A 189 -8.42 -5.92 -3.76
N LEU A 190 -7.57 -5.64 -2.77
CA LEU A 190 -7.97 -5.01 -1.50
C LEU A 190 -8.31 -3.52 -1.63
N CYS A 191 -7.92 -2.88 -2.73
CA CYS A 191 -8.26 -1.48 -3.02
C CYS A 191 -9.67 -1.30 -3.63
N LYS A 192 -10.35 -2.40 -3.97
CA LYS A 192 -11.72 -2.42 -4.52
C LYS A 192 -12.76 -2.39 -3.40
#